data_1100e39cccae888596b0afb296d1cb83
#
_entry.id   1100e39cccae888596b0afb296d1cb83
#
_cell.length_a   1.000
_cell.length_b   1.000
_cell.length_c   1.000
_cell.angle_alpha   90.00
_cell.angle_beta   90.00
_cell.angle_gamma   90.00
#
_symmetry.space_group_name_H-M   'P 1'
#
loop_
_entity.id
_entity.type
_entity.pdbx_description
1 polymer ?
#
loop_
_entity_poly.entity_id
_entity_poly.type
_entity_poly.pdbx_seq_one_letter_code
_entity_poly.pdbx_strand_id
1 'polypeptide(L)'
;GLKISLVNFWYLWILIVAIIIIKISFSLYKVHKLKKARLPQIDKMSGDEFESFLEQLFKRKGYRVEKVAHVADYGADLIIDKDNIKTAVQAKCWKNPVTVKAIQEIKTSLAHYNATKAMVVTNSCFTSNARTLAKENNVELIDRQKLASLILDKQ
;
A
#
# COMPACT_ATOMS: atom_id res chain seq x y z
N GLY A 1 55.31 11.78 8.84
CA GLY A 1 54.22 10.82 8.48
C GLY A 1 52.88 11.00 9.20
N LEU A 2 52.63 12.14 9.93
CA LEU A 2 51.40 12.28 10.75
C LEU A 2 50.41 13.34 10.25
N LYS A 3 50.65 13.98 9.10
CA LYS A 3 49.75 15.06 8.58
C LYS A 3 48.66 14.60 7.63
N ILE A 4 48.67 13.35 7.15
CA ILE A 4 47.70 12.84 6.16
C ILE A 4 46.41 12.34 6.84
N SER A 5 46.44 12.01 8.13
CA SER A 5 45.29 11.39 8.83
C SER A 5 44.20 12.38 9.25
N LEU A 6 44.52 13.66 9.47
CA LEU A 6 43.55 14.65 9.94
C LEU A 6 42.69 15.30 8.84
N VAL A 7 43.19 15.32 7.61
CA VAL A 7 42.50 15.94 6.49
C VAL A 7 41.29 15.09 6.01
N ASN A 8 41.31 13.76 6.21
CA ASN A 8 40.23 12.88 5.77
C ASN A 8 39.08 12.74 6.80
N PHE A 9 39.27 13.20 8.05
CA PHE A 9 38.24 13.02 9.09
C PHE A 9 37.04 13.98 8.95
N TRP A 10 37.25 15.18 8.45
CA TRP A 10 36.18 16.15 8.28
C TRP A 10 35.25 15.83 7.10
N TYR A 11 35.77 15.18 6.04
CA TYR A 11 34.92 14.71 4.95
C TYR A 11 33.91 13.63 5.40
N LEU A 12 34.31 12.78 6.35
CA LEU A 12 33.39 11.82 6.95
C LEU A 12 32.23 12.50 7.67
N TRP A 13 32.50 13.58 8.40
CA TRP A 13 31.46 14.36 9.05
C TRP A 13 30.51 15.03 8.06
N ILE A 14 31.04 15.60 6.99
CA ILE A 14 30.22 16.16 5.89
C ILE A 14 29.34 15.07 5.27
N LEU A 15 29.87 13.89 5.01
CA LEU A 15 29.12 12.77 4.47
C LEU A 15 27.99 12.34 5.43
N ILE A 16 28.27 12.23 6.72
CA ILE A 16 27.27 11.89 7.74
C ILE A 16 26.16 12.95 7.78
N VAL A 17 26.53 14.23 7.81
CA VAL A 17 25.55 15.34 7.82
C VAL A 17 24.71 15.32 6.54
N ALA A 18 25.31 15.10 5.38
CA ALA A 18 24.60 15.00 4.11
C ALA A 18 23.57 13.84 4.11
N ILE A 19 23.96 12.67 4.63
CA ILE A 19 23.05 11.51 4.78
C ILE A 19 21.90 11.84 5.72
N ILE A 20 22.16 12.52 6.83
CA ILE A 20 21.12 12.94 7.79
C ILE A 20 20.13 13.91 7.11
N ILE A 21 20.64 14.92 6.40
CA ILE A 21 19.80 15.89 5.68
C ILE A 21 18.93 15.18 4.64
N ILE A 22 19.48 14.25 3.86
CA ILE A 22 18.74 13.47 2.87
C ILE A 22 17.64 12.66 3.54
N LYS A 23 17.92 12.00 4.67
CA LYS A 23 16.92 11.22 5.42
C LYS A 23 15.79 12.12 5.96
N ILE A 24 16.13 13.28 6.49
CA ILE A 24 15.15 14.25 6.99
C ILE A 24 14.28 14.78 5.84
N SER A 25 14.89 15.21 4.74
CA SER A 25 14.16 15.67 3.55
C SER A 25 13.21 14.60 3.00
N PHE A 26 13.68 13.36 2.91
CA PHE A 26 12.84 12.24 2.46
C PHE A 26 11.67 11.96 3.42
N SER A 27 11.92 12.05 4.73
CA SER A 27 10.88 11.90 5.76
C SER A 27 9.81 13.01 5.66
N LEU A 28 10.24 14.27 5.51
CA LEU A 28 9.33 15.41 5.36
C LEU A 28 8.51 15.31 4.06
N TYR A 29 9.13 14.93 2.95
CA TYR A 29 8.44 14.70 1.69
C TYR A 29 7.36 13.62 1.82
N LYS A 30 7.67 12.51 2.50
CA LYS A 30 6.73 11.42 2.77
C LYS A 30 5.52 11.89 3.58
N VAL A 31 5.74 12.64 4.67
CA VAL A 31 4.67 13.21 5.50
C VAL A 31 3.80 14.17 4.69
N HIS A 32 4.40 15.05 3.88
CA HIS A 32 3.66 15.97 3.02
C HIS A 32 2.79 15.22 2.00
N LYS A 33 3.34 14.19 1.37
CA LYS A 33 2.61 13.34 0.41
C LYS A 33 1.39 12.67 1.06
N LEU A 34 1.54 12.12 2.27
CA LEU A 34 0.45 11.48 3.00
C LEU A 34 -0.68 12.48 3.35
N LYS A 35 -0.32 13.69 3.79
CA LYS A 35 -1.30 14.77 4.05
C LYS A 35 -2.04 15.20 2.78
N LYS A 36 -1.33 15.38 1.67
CA LYS A 36 -1.90 15.77 0.39
C LYS A 36 -2.86 14.70 -0.15
N ALA A 37 -2.60 13.43 0.09
CA ALA A 37 -3.48 12.32 -0.26
C ALA A 37 -4.72 12.19 0.64
N ARG A 38 -4.94 13.09 1.61
CA ARG A 38 -6.05 13.08 2.56
C ARG A 38 -6.14 11.78 3.40
N LEU A 39 -5.03 11.09 3.61
CA LEU A 39 -5.00 9.85 4.38
C LEU A 39 -5.54 9.99 5.81
N PRO A 40 -5.36 11.13 6.54
CA PRO A 40 -5.98 11.30 7.85
C PRO A 40 -7.53 11.27 7.82
N GLN A 41 -8.16 11.57 6.68
CA GLN A 41 -9.60 11.44 6.49
C GLN A 41 -9.98 9.97 6.25
N ILE A 42 -9.17 9.25 5.46
CA ILE A 42 -9.34 7.82 5.21
C ILE A 42 -9.21 7.01 6.51
N ASP A 43 -8.33 7.40 7.42
CA ASP A 43 -8.15 6.74 8.73
C ASP A 43 -9.39 6.75 9.63
N LYS A 44 -10.36 7.63 9.34
CA LYS A 44 -11.63 7.76 10.06
C LYS A 44 -12.79 7.01 9.40
N MET A 45 -12.57 6.45 8.22
CA MET A 45 -13.59 5.71 7.48
C MET A 45 -13.89 4.39 8.18
N SER A 46 -15.15 3.99 8.12
CA SER A 46 -15.56 2.61 8.37
C SER A 46 -15.04 1.67 7.27
N GLY A 47 -15.16 0.36 7.44
CA GLY A 47 -14.82 -0.61 6.40
C GLY A 47 -15.57 -0.34 5.10
N ASP A 48 -16.89 -0.19 5.19
CA ASP A 48 -17.77 0.05 4.03
C ASP A 48 -17.47 1.37 3.31
N GLU A 49 -17.15 2.43 4.06
CA GLU A 49 -16.74 3.71 3.49
C GLU A 49 -15.41 3.59 2.75
N PHE A 50 -14.46 2.82 3.30
CA PHE A 50 -13.18 2.58 2.68
C PHE A 50 -13.29 1.74 1.41
N GLU A 51 -14.12 0.70 1.41
CA GLU A 51 -14.45 -0.06 0.20
C GLU A 51 -15.07 0.83 -0.89
N SER A 52 -16.05 1.66 -0.53
CA SER A 52 -16.69 2.59 -1.44
C SER A 52 -15.71 3.64 -1.98
N PHE A 53 -14.78 4.10 -1.14
CA PHE A 53 -13.68 4.96 -1.55
C PHE A 53 -12.76 4.28 -2.57
N LEU A 54 -12.37 3.03 -2.32
CA LEU A 54 -11.52 2.27 -3.23
C LEU A 54 -12.23 1.97 -4.56
N GLU A 55 -13.53 1.67 -4.52
CA GLU A 55 -14.34 1.52 -5.73
C GLU A 55 -14.24 2.76 -6.63
N GLN A 56 -14.45 3.96 -6.07
CA GLN A 56 -14.33 5.22 -6.81
C GLN A 56 -12.90 5.49 -7.28
N LEU A 57 -11.90 5.13 -6.47
CA LEU A 57 -10.49 5.29 -6.82
C LEU A 57 -10.13 4.43 -8.03
N PHE A 58 -10.49 3.15 -8.02
CA PHE A 58 -10.20 2.24 -9.13
C PHE A 58 -10.99 2.58 -10.40
N LYS A 59 -12.26 3.02 -10.28
CA LYS A 59 -13.02 3.55 -11.42
C LYS A 59 -12.31 4.73 -12.08
N ARG A 60 -11.81 5.67 -11.30
CA ARG A 60 -11.00 6.82 -11.82
C ARG A 60 -9.70 6.38 -12.47
N LYS A 61 -9.16 5.21 -12.10
CA LYS A 61 -7.96 4.60 -12.71
C LYS A 61 -8.27 3.78 -13.97
N GLY A 62 -9.53 3.80 -14.43
CA GLY A 62 -9.95 3.12 -15.64
C GLY A 62 -10.22 1.63 -15.48
N TYR A 63 -10.41 1.15 -14.25
CA TYR A 63 -10.88 -0.21 -14.00
C TYR A 63 -12.41 -0.28 -14.07
N ARG A 64 -12.93 -1.38 -14.58
CA ARG A 64 -14.29 -1.81 -14.27
C ARG A 64 -14.28 -2.34 -12.85
N VAL A 65 -15.23 -1.95 -12.02
CA VAL A 65 -15.26 -2.32 -10.60
C VAL A 65 -16.63 -2.87 -10.25
N GLU A 66 -16.65 -4.03 -9.62
CA GLU A 66 -17.82 -4.67 -9.04
C GLU A 66 -17.61 -4.79 -7.54
N LYS A 67 -18.53 -4.27 -6.74
CA LYS A 67 -18.52 -4.44 -5.28
C LYS A 67 -19.14 -5.79 -4.93
N VAL A 68 -18.46 -6.57 -4.11
CA VAL A 68 -18.95 -7.86 -3.65
C VAL A 68 -19.95 -7.66 -2.52
N ALA A 69 -21.08 -8.38 -2.56
CA ALA A 69 -22.06 -8.30 -1.49
C ALA A 69 -21.57 -9.03 -0.22
N HIS A 70 -21.71 -8.40 0.94
CA HIS A 70 -21.24 -8.93 2.24
C HIS A 70 -21.82 -10.32 2.62
N VAL A 71 -22.92 -10.75 2.00
CA VAL A 71 -23.59 -12.02 2.31
C VAL A 71 -22.79 -13.24 1.81
N ALA A 72 -21.84 -13.04 0.90
CA ALA A 72 -21.03 -14.11 0.29
C ALA A 72 -19.55 -13.74 0.33
N ASP A 73 -19.08 -13.29 1.51
CA ASP A 73 -17.69 -12.83 1.69
C ASP A 73 -16.71 -14.01 1.67
N TYR A 74 -16.25 -14.35 0.46
CA TYR A 74 -15.14 -15.29 0.26
C TYR A 74 -13.77 -14.60 0.33
N GLY A 75 -13.67 -13.47 1.04
CA GLY A 75 -12.42 -12.75 1.29
C GLY A 75 -12.06 -11.70 0.24
N ALA A 76 -12.97 -11.36 -0.69
CA ALA A 76 -12.80 -10.22 -1.59
C ALA A 76 -13.94 -9.22 -1.40
N ASP A 77 -13.60 -7.94 -1.29
CA ASP A 77 -14.56 -6.83 -1.14
C ASP A 77 -14.89 -6.18 -2.49
N LEU A 78 -13.93 -6.17 -3.42
CA LEU A 78 -14.09 -5.66 -4.77
C LEU A 78 -13.49 -6.63 -5.79
N ILE A 79 -14.10 -6.69 -6.97
CA ILE A 79 -13.52 -7.30 -8.16
C ILE A 79 -13.24 -6.17 -9.16
N ILE A 80 -12.00 -6.02 -9.57
CA ILE A 80 -11.59 -5.02 -10.55
C ILE A 80 -11.09 -5.69 -11.82
N ASP A 81 -11.40 -5.10 -12.97
CA ASP A 81 -10.99 -5.62 -14.26
C ASP A 81 -10.43 -4.50 -15.13
N LYS A 82 -9.25 -4.71 -15.67
CA LYS A 82 -8.62 -3.85 -16.65
C LYS A 82 -7.79 -4.69 -17.61
N ASP A 83 -7.90 -4.41 -18.91
CA ASP A 83 -7.19 -5.13 -19.98
C ASP A 83 -7.40 -6.65 -19.92
N ASN A 84 -8.64 -7.09 -19.60
CA ASN A 84 -9.04 -8.48 -19.38
C ASN A 84 -8.30 -9.19 -18.24
N ILE A 85 -7.71 -8.43 -17.32
CA ILE A 85 -7.08 -8.95 -16.11
C ILE A 85 -8.02 -8.69 -14.94
N LYS A 86 -8.66 -9.77 -14.46
CA LYS A 86 -9.54 -9.73 -13.30
C LYS A 86 -8.73 -9.90 -12.01
N THR A 87 -8.87 -8.95 -11.10
CA THR A 87 -8.18 -8.92 -9.81
C THR A 87 -9.18 -8.90 -8.67
N ALA A 88 -9.06 -9.82 -7.73
CA ALA A 88 -9.79 -9.80 -6.47
C ALA A 88 -9.07 -8.88 -5.48
N VAL A 89 -9.80 -7.96 -4.85
CA VAL A 89 -9.26 -6.95 -3.94
C VAL A 89 -9.90 -7.09 -2.57
N GLN A 90 -9.08 -7.16 -1.53
CA GLN A 90 -9.51 -7.06 -0.15
C GLN A 90 -9.10 -5.72 0.44
N ALA A 91 -10.04 -5.03 1.09
CA ALA A 91 -9.86 -3.74 1.74
C ALA A 91 -9.74 -3.92 3.26
N LYS A 92 -8.71 -3.34 3.87
CA LYS A 92 -8.52 -3.37 5.34
C LYS A 92 -8.26 -1.95 5.84
N CYS A 93 -9.32 -1.30 6.35
CA CYS A 93 -9.22 0.00 7.00
C CYS A 93 -8.93 -0.19 8.49
N TRP A 94 -7.66 -0.38 8.83
CA TRP A 94 -7.24 -0.73 10.19
C TRP A 94 -6.18 0.24 10.73
N LYS A 95 -6.16 0.40 12.07
CA LYS A 95 -5.11 1.14 12.77
C LYS A 95 -3.84 0.31 12.92
N ASN A 96 -4.00 -1.01 13.11
CA ASN A 96 -2.91 -1.96 13.30
C ASN A 96 -2.40 -2.51 11.97
N PRO A 97 -1.16 -3.07 11.94
CA PRO A 97 -0.63 -3.74 10.76
C PRO A 97 -1.49 -4.93 10.34
N VAL A 98 -1.69 -5.07 9.03
CA VAL A 98 -2.40 -6.20 8.43
C VAL A 98 -1.52 -7.44 8.46
N THR A 99 -2.09 -8.56 8.92
CA THR A 99 -1.39 -9.82 9.13
C THR A 99 -1.54 -10.78 7.94
N VAL A 100 -0.91 -11.94 8.03
CA VAL A 100 -0.99 -13.03 7.05
C VAL A 100 -2.42 -13.48 6.74
N LYS A 101 -3.35 -13.30 7.68
CA LYS A 101 -4.75 -13.72 7.51
C LYS A 101 -5.39 -13.09 6.27
N ALA A 102 -5.18 -11.80 6.03
CA ALA A 102 -5.71 -11.12 4.85
C ALA A 102 -5.15 -11.71 3.53
N ILE A 103 -3.89 -12.15 3.54
CA ILE A 103 -3.27 -12.76 2.36
C ILE A 103 -3.88 -14.14 2.08
N GLN A 104 -4.14 -14.92 3.13
CA GLN A 104 -4.79 -16.22 3.03
C GLN A 104 -6.23 -16.08 2.53
N GLU A 105 -7.01 -15.16 3.10
CA GLU A 105 -8.40 -14.89 2.72
C GLU A 105 -8.49 -14.51 1.24
N ILE A 106 -7.75 -13.50 0.79
CA ILE A 106 -7.82 -13.06 -0.61
C ILE A 106 -7.35 -14.13 -1.59
N LYS A 107 -6.37 -14.94 -1.21
CA LYS A 107 -5.85 -16.00 -2.07
C LYS A 107 -6.89 -17.08 -2.33
N THR A 108 -7.67 -17.45 -1.31
CA THR A 108 -8.73 -18.45 -1.44
C THR A 108 -9.91 -17.95 -2.28
N SER A 109 -10.11 -16.65 -2.39
CA SER A 109 -11.21 -16.04 -3.15
C SER A 109 -11.04 -16.14 -4.68
N LEU A 110 -9.80 -16.30 -5.16
CA LEU A 110 -9.48 -16.24 -6.60
C LEU A 110 -10.29 -17.22 -7.44
N ALA A 111 -10.40 -18.48 -7.00
CA ALA A 111 -11.13 -19.51 -7.72
C ALA A 111 -12.63 -19.18 -7.79
N HIS A 112 -13.20 -18.69 -6.68
CA HIS A 112 -14.62 -18.36 -6.60
C HIS A 112 -15.02 -17.24 -7.58
N TYR A 113 -14.19 -16.19 -7.69
CA TYR A 113 -14.48 -15.06 -8.55
C TYR A 113 -13.87 -15.16 -9.96
N ASN A 114 -13.24 -16.29 -10.30
CA ASN A 114 -12.49 -16.45 -11.54
C ASN A 114 -11.49 -15.30 -11.76
N ALA A 115 -10.84 -14.87 -10.68
CA ALA A 115 -9.83 -13.82 -10.71
C ALA A 115 -8.43 -14.43 -10.89
N THR A 116 -7.60 -13.75 -11.70
CA THR A 116 -6.23 -14.21 -11.97
C THR A 116 -5.20 -13.55 -11.06
N LYS A 117 -5.55 -12.40 -10.45
CA LYS A 117 -4.70 -11.66 -9.52
C LYS A 117 -5.41 -11.39 -8.19
N ALA A 118 -4.62 -11.29 -7.15
CA ALA A 118 -5.06 -10.92 -5.80
C ALA A 118 -4.37 -9.64 -5.33
N MET A 119 -5.10 -8.78 -4.65
CA MET A 119 -4.58 -7.53 -4.10
C MET A 119 -5.17 -7.29 -2.70
N VAL A 120 -4.34 -6.84 -1.76
CA VAL A 120 -4.80 -6.34 -0.46
C VAL A 120 -4.44 -4.87 -0.32
N VAL A 121 -5.43 -4.03 -0.03
CA VAL A 121 -5.28 -2.58 0.14
C VAL A 121 -5.55 -2.20 1.58
N THR A 122 -4.67 -1.39 2.18
CA THR A 122 -4.86 -0.89 3.55
C THR A 122 -4.43 0.57 3.69
N ASN A 123 -5.08 1.28 4.61
CA ASN A 123 -4.66 2.60 5.09
C ASN A 123 -3.50 2.52 6.11
N SER A 124 -3.09 1.32 6.51
CA SER A 124 -2.04 1.04 7.48
C SER A 124 -0.80 0.44 6.80
N CYS A 125 -0.13 -0.49 7.45
CA CYS A 125 1.01 -1.22 6.92
C CYS A 125 0.78 -2.74 7.02
N PHE A 126 1.70 -3.52 6.48
CA PHE A 126 1.68 -4.98 6.57
C PHE A 126 2.79 -5.45 7.49
N THR A 127 2.55 -6.54 8.24
CA THR A 127 3.60 -7.23 8.99
C THR A 127 4.65 -7.81 8.04
N SER A 128 5.86 -8.09 8.55
CA SER A 128 6.92 -8.75 7.77
C SER A 128 6.47 -10.10 7.22
N ASN A 129 5.79 -10.90 8.05
CA ASN A 129 5.28 -12.22 7.64
C ASN A 129 4.21 -12.09 6.54
N ALA A 130 3.32 -11.08 6.62
CA ALA A 130 2.34 -10.82 5.57
C ALA A 130 3.02 -10.45 4.24
N ARG A 131 4.08 -9.64 4.27
CA ARG A 131 4.85 -9.27 3.06
C ARG A 131 5.55 -10.50 2.45
N THR A 132 6.13 -11.37 3.27
CA THR A 132 6.77 -12.61 2.82
C THR A 132 5.74 -13.52 2.15
N LEU A 133 4.62 -13.79 2.84
CA LEU A 133 3.57 -14.67 2.33
C LEU A 133 2.94 -14.12 1.03
N ALA A 134 2.74 -12.81 0.95
CA ALA A 134 2.21 -12.15 -0.24
C ALA A 134 3.13 -12.32 -1.45
N LYS A 135 4.44 -12.17 -1.25
CA LYS A 135 5.45 -12.39 -2.30
C LYS A 135 5.42 -13.83 -2.81
N GLU A 136 5.38 -14.81 -1.91
CA GLU A 136 5.33 -16.24 -2.25
C GLU A 136 4.06 -16.64 -3.00
N ASN A 137 2.94 -15.93 -2.73
CA ASN A 137 1.63 -16.22 -3.32
C ASN A 137 1.24 -15.27 -4.46
N ASN A 138 2.14 -14.39 -4.91
CA ASN A 138 1.87 -13.37 -5.93
C ASN A 138 0.66 -12.50 -5.61
N VAL A 139 0.52 -12.07 -4.34
CA VAL A 139 -0.50 -11.12 -3.88
C VAL A 139 0.08 -9.72 -3.87
N GLU A 140 -0.57 -8.80 -4.57
CA GLU A 140 -0.16 -7.39 -4.57
C GLU A 140 -0.55 -6.71 -3.26
N LEU A 141 0.37 -5.95 -2.66
CA LEU A 141 0.14 -5.21 -1.43
C LEU A 141 0.19 -3.71 -1.69
N ILE A 142 -0.91 -3.03 -1.37
CA ILE A 142 -1.05 -1.58 -1.39
C ILE A 142 -1.14 -1.11 0.07
N ASP A 143 0.00 -0.72 0.63
CA ASP A 143 0.07 -0.12 1.96
C ASP A 143 -0.23 1.38 1.90
N ARG A 144 -0.24 2.04 3.06
CA ARG A 144 -0.49 3.48 3.21
C ARG A 144 0.27 4.35 2.21
N GLN A 145 1.52 4.03 1.93
CA GLN A 145 2.36 4.85 1.06
C GLN A 145 2.04 4.64 -0.41
N LYS A 146 1.85 3.39 -0.80
CA LYS A 146 1.39 3.06 -2.15
C LYS A 146 -0.02 3.59 -2.40
N LEU A 147 -0.92 3.52 -1.41
CA LEU A 147 -2.26 4.10 -1.49
C LEU A 147 -2.20 5.61 -1.72
N ALA A 148 -1.36 6.33 -0.95
CA ALA A 148 -1.14 7.76 -1.17
C ALA A 148 -0.63 8.07 -2.57
N SER A 149 0.30 7.26 -3.09
CA SER A 149 0.77 7.39 -4.47
C SER A 149 -0.36 7.18 -5.47
N LEU A 150 -1.11 6.10 -5.31
CA LEU A 150 -2.24 5.76 -6.18
C LEU A 150 -3.31 6.86 -6.22
N ILE A 151 -3.56 7.53 -5.10
CA ILE A 151 -4.50 8.66 -5.01
C ILE A 151 -3.98 9.90 -5.77
N LEU A 152 -2.67 10.16 -5.65
CA LEU A 152 -2.05 11.38 -6.18
C LEU A 152 -1.62 11.27 -7.64
N ASP A 153 -1.39 10.05 -8.13
CA ASP A 153 -1.03 9.84 -9.52
C ASP A 153 -2.22 10.24 -10.42
N LYS A 154 -2.03 11.30 -11.20
CA LYS A 154 -2.94 11.66 -12.28
C LYS A 154 -2.69 10.73 -13.46
N GLN A 155 -3.73 10.21 -14.05
CA GLN A 155 -3.63 9.63 -15.40
C GLN A 155 -3.32 10.72 -16.40
#